data_4e8fbb719d4095cc356ee1bbfcf421ee
#
_entry.id   4e8fbb719d4095cc356ee1bbfcf421ee
#
_cell.length_a   1.000
_cell.length_b   1.000
_cell.length_c   1.000
_cell.angle_alpha   90.00
_cell.angle_beta   90.00
_cell.angle_gamma   90.00
#
_symmetry.space_group_name_H-M   'P 1'
#
loop_
_entity.id
_entity.type
_entity.pdbx_description
1 polymer ?
#
loop_
_entity_poly.entity_id
_entity_poly.type
_entity_poly.pdbx_seq_one_letter_code
_entity_poly.pdbx_strand_id
1 'polypeptide(L)'
;MTDATLVNSVQNAVTDNIESFYTSPTDGNGTRIEAFTASNNTDSNKTYKAYIYDAAGTALPAVMPLKIVVRNRFDVGAALVGQIIPAGGTLRMESNAALSIAYKVSGNEL
;
A
#
# COMPACT_ATOMS: atom_id res chain seq x y z
N MET A 1 1.18 18.11 11.16
CA MET A 1 1.24 16.64 11.07
C MET A 1 -0.08 16.06 11.53
N THR A 2 -0.73 15.26 10.72
CA THR A 2 -2.07 14.74 10.99
C THR A 2 -2.07 13.22 10.87
N ASP A 3 -2.49 12.53 11.92
CA ASP A 3 -2.72 11.08 11.87
C ASP A 3 -3.89 10.78 10.96
N ALA A 4 -3.75 9.78 10.12
CA ALA A 4 -4.78 9.41 9.16
C ALA A 4 -4.81 7.91 8.90
N THR A 5 -6.00 7.39 8.62
CA THR A 5 -6.16 6.08 7.99
C THR A 5 -6.06 6.30 6.49
N LEU A 6 -4.98 5.82 5.87
CA LEU A 6 -4.71 6.05 4.46
C LEU A 6 -5.51 5.07 3.59
N VAL A 7 -5.56 3.82 4.00
CA VAL A 7 -6.30 2.75 3.34
C VAL A 7 -7.02 1.94 4.42
N ASN A 8 -8.31 1.71 4.26
CA ASN A 8 -9.13 1.05 5.27
C ASN A 8 -9.74 -0.25 4.74
N SER A 9 -8.98 -1.33 4.84
CA SER A 9 -9.42 -2.70 4.48
C SER A 9 -9.92 -2.81 3.03
N VAL A 10 -9.19 -2.19 2.11
CA VAL A 10 -9.54 -2.16 0.69
C VAL A 10 -8.73 -3.23 -0.05
N GLN A 11 -9.34 -3.86 -1.04
CA GLN A 11 -8.75 -4.92 -1.84
C GLN A 11 -8.54 -4.46 -3.28
N ASN A 12 -7.58 -5.07 -3.99
CA ASN A 12 -7.49 -4.88 -5.43
C ASN A 12 -8.78 -5.34 -6.11
N ALA A 13 -9.29 -4.53 -7.03
CA ALA A 13 -10.49 -4.84 -7.79
C ALA A 13 -10.19 -5.75 -8.98
N VAL A 14 -8.96 -5.69 -9.51
CA VAL A 14 -8.55 -6.41 -10.73
C VAL A 14 -7.28 -7.19 -10.45
N THR A 15 -7.24 -8.43 -10.93
CA THR A 15 -6.07 -9.32 -10.83
C THR A 15 -4.89 -8.74 -11.62
N ASP A 16 -3.69 -8.79 -11.03
CA ASP A 16 -2.44 -8.36 -11.65
C ASP A 16 -2.47 -6.92 -12.19
N ASN A 17 -3.21 -6.05 -11.51
CA ASN A 17 -3.33 -4.65 -11.88
C ASN A 17 -2.84 -3.74 -10.75
N ILE A 18 -1.97 -2.79 -11.07
CA ILE A 18 -1.49 -1.80 -10.11
C ILE A 18 -2.56 -0.75 -9.90
N GLU A 19 -3.09 -0.65 -8.69
CA GLU A 19 -4.18 0.27 -8.35
C GLU A 19 -3.72 1.26 -7.30
N SER A 20 -4.20 2.51 -7.42
CA SER A 20 -3.93 3.56 -6.45
C SER A 20 -4.91 3.45 -5.29
N PHE A 21 -4.39 3.43 -4.06
CA PHE A 21 -5.21 3.34 -2.84
C PHE A 21 -5.18 4.62 -2.02
N TYR A 22 -4.16 5.46 -2.18
CA TYR A 22 -4.04 6.69 -1.41
C TYR A 22 -3.22 7.72 -2.19
N THR A 23 -3.65 8.97 -2.13
CA THR A 23 -2.92 10.11 -2.70
C THR A 23 -2.57 11.09 -1.57
N SER A 24 -1.28 11.40 -1.45
CA SER A 24 -0.82 12.38 -0.46
C SER A 24 -1.24 13.79 -0.85
N PRO A 25 -1.63 14.65 0.12
CA PRO A 25 -2.02 16.02 -0.19
C PRO A 25 -0.93 16.79 -0.94
N THR A 26 -1.35 17.57 -1.94
CA THR A 26 -0.42 18.34 -2.78
C THR A 26 0.14 19.56 -2.06
N ASP A 27 -0.55 20.06 -1.05
CA ASP A 27 -0.16 21.25 -0.27
C ASP A 27 0.63 20.90 1.00
N GLY A 28 0.96 19.62 1.21
CA GLY A 28 1.73 19.15 2.36
C GLY A 28 3.18 18.83 2.03
N ASN A 29 3.82 18.15 2.96
CA ASN A 29 5.22 17.70 2.87
C ASN A 29 5.31 16.17 2.68
N GLY A 30 4.27 15.58 2.15
CA GLY A 30 4.18 14.14 1.99
C GLY A 30 3.46 13.45 3.14
N THR A 31 3.40 12.14 3.08
CA THR A 31 2.74 11.29 4.08
C THR A 31 3.68 10.17 4.49
N ARG A 32 3.94 10.05 5.80
CA ARG A 32 4.75 8.93 6.32
C ARG A 32 3.85 7.75 6.61
N ILE A 33 4.22 6.58 6.12
CA ILE A 33 3.54 5.33 6.44
C ILE A 33 4.00 4.88 7.83
N GLU A 34 3.07 4.73 8.77
CA GLU A 34 3.37 4.33 10.15
C GLU A 34 3.02 2.87 10.43
N ALA A 35 1.99 2.35 9.79
CA ALA A 35 1.58 0.95 9.94
C ALA A 35 0.97 0.43 8.64
N PHE A 36 1.19 -0.84 8.36
CA PHE A 36 0.72 -1.49 7.15
C PHE A 36 0.31 -2.92 7.48
N THR A 37 -0.84 -3.34 6.98
CA THR A 37 -1.28 -4.72 7.08
C THR A 37 -1.88 -5.16 5.76
N ALA A 38 -1.43 -6.31 5.26
CA ALA A 38 -2.02 -6.98 4.10
C ALA A 38 -2.53 -8.34 4.55
N SER A 39 -3.84 -8.50 4.64
CA SER A 39 -4.49 -9.68 5.20
C SER A 39 -5.03 -10.57 4.10
N ASN A 40 -4.67 -11.86 4.12
CA ASN A 40 -5.18 -12.86 3.19
C ASN A 40 -6.17 -13.77 3.93
N ASN A 41 -7.46 -13.54 3.70
CA ASN A 41 -8.54 -14.32 4.31
C ASN A 41 -9.06 -15.45 3.39
N THR A 42 -8.32 -15.76 2.34
CA THR A 42 -8.66 -16.84 1.42
C THR A 42 -8.06 -18.16 1.89
N ASP A 43 -8.39 -19.25 1.21
CA ASP A 43 -7.91 -20.60 1.55
C ASP A 43 -6.65 -21.01 0.77
N SER A 44 -6.01 -20.07 0.08
CA SER A 44 -4.77 -20.32 -0.66
C SER A 44 -3.81 -19.14 -0.53
N ASN A 45 -2.51 -19.38 -0.76
CA ASN A 45 -1.52 -18.33 -0.71
C ASN A 45 -1.74 -17.32 -1.85
N LYS A 46 -1.58 -16.03 -1.54
CA LYS A 46 -1.69 -14.94 -2.49
C LYS A 46 -0.43 -14.09 -2.42
N THR A 47 -0.17 -13.34 -3.48
CA THR A 47 0.98 -12.44 -3.53
C THR A 47 0.53 -11.01 -3.75
N TYR A 48 1.32 -10.06 -3.24
CA TYR A 48 1.09 -8.65 -3.52
C TYR A 48 2.41 -7.92 -3.66
N LYS A 49 2.35 -6.77 -4.30
CA LYS A 49 3.44 -5.82 -4.42
C LYS A 49 2.93 -4.44 -4.09
N ALA A 50 3.75 -3.60 -3.47
CA ALA A 50 3.37 -2.24 -3.14
C ALA A 50 4.39 -1.27 -3.74
N TYR A 51 3.90 -0.10 -4.16
CA TYR A 51 4.68 0.93 -4.84
C TYR A 51 4.37 2.28 -4.24
N ILE A 52 5.39 3.14 -4.18
CA ILE A 52 5.21 4.57 -3.94
C ILE A 52 5.55 5.28 -5.24
N TYR A 53 4.60 6.08 -5.73
CA TYR A 53 4.77 6.89 -6.94
C TYR A 53 4.88 8.36 -6.54
N ASP A 54 5.69 9.13 -7.27
CA ASP A 54 5.76 10.57 -7.08
C ASP A 54 4.56 11.28 -7.75
N ALA A 55 4.48 12.60 -7.62
CA ALA A 55 3.38 13.38 -8.21
C ALA A 55 3.36 13.34 -9.74
N ALA A 56 4.48 13.06 -10.37
CA ALA A 56 4.57 12.93 -11.82
C ALA A 56 4.13 11.56 -12.33
N GLY A 57 3.80 10.63 -11.42
CA GLY A 57 3.39 9.28 -11.79
C GLY A 57 4.54 8.32 -12.05
N THR A 58 5.73 8.62 -11.52
CA THR A 58 6.91 7.77 -11.65
C THR A 58 7.09 6.96 -10.37
N ALA A 59 7.26 5.65 -10.51
CA ALA A 59 7.53 4.78 -9.37
C ALA A 59 8.90 5.10 -8.76
N LEU A 60 8.94 5.24 -7.44
CA LEU A 60 10.20 5.43 -6.73
C LEU A 60 10.98 4.11 -6.68
N PRO A 61 12.33 4.16 -6.68
CA PRO A 61 13.15 2.93 -6.71
C PRO A 61 12.98 2.06 -5.47
N ALA A 62 12.71 2.67 -4.31
CA ALA A 62 12.57 1.96 -3.04
C ALA A 62 11.14 1.43 -2.88
N VAL A 63 10.79 0.41 -3.65
CA VAL A 63 9.48 -0.24 -3.57
C VAL A 63 9.59 -1.53 -2.79
N MET A 64 8.47 -1.96 -2.21
CA MET A 64 8.43 -3.24 -1.53
C MET A 64 8.42 -4.37 -2.56
N PRO A 65 9.33 -5.36 -2.42
CA PRO A 65 9.35 -6.50 -3.32
C PRO A 65 8.08 -7.35 -3.18
N LEU A 66 7.90 -8.26 -4.13
CA LEU A 66 6.79 -9.20 -4.11
C LEU A 66 6.78 -9.99 -2.80
N LYS A 67 5.63 -10.03 -2.15
CA LYS A 67 5.42 -10.75 -0.90
C LYS A 67 4.37 -11.84 -1.06
N ILE A 68 4.65 -13.00 -0.48
CA ILE A 68 3.68 -14.08 -0.37
C ILE A 68 2.97 -13.94 0.96
N VAL A 69 1.64 -13.85 0.92
CA VAL A 69 0.82 -13.86 2.15
C VAL A 69 0.14 -15.22 2.22
N VAL A 70 0.54 -15.98 3.22
CA VAL A 70 0.00 -17.31 3.46
C VAL A 70 -1.49 -17.21 3.80
N ARG A 71 -2.25 -18.20 3.39
CA ARG A 71 -3.70 -18.27 3.68
C ARG A 71 -3.99 -18.04 5.16
N ASN A 72 -5.02 -17.27 5.46
CA ASN A 72 -5.43 -16.91 6.82
C ASN A 72 -4.32 -16.25 7.65
N ARG A 73 -3.38 -15.55 6.99
CA ARG A 73 -2.30 -14.80 7.64
C ARG A 73 -2.28 -13.37 7.11
N PHE A 74 -1.39 -12.57 7.68
CA PHE A 74 -1.16 -11.20 7.23
C PHE A 74 0.33 -10.90 7.15
N ASP A 75 0.67 -9.90 6.35
CA ASP A 75 2.00 -9.33 6.24
C ASP A 75 1.97 -7.89 6.74
N VAL A 76 3.05 -7.46 7.39
CA VAL A 76 3.11 -6.11 8.01
C VAL A 76 3.85 -5.09 7.17
N GLY A 77 4.25 -5.43 5.96
CA GLY A 77 4.85 -4.47 5.03
C GLY A 77 6.08 -3.76 5.59
N ALA A 78 6.99 -4.48 6.24
CA ALA A 78 8.11 -3.89 6.96
C ALA A 78 8.95 -2.94 6.11
N ALA A 79 9.06 -3.19 4.80
CA ALA A 79 9.82 -2.33 3.89
C ALA A 79 9.13 -0.98 3.60
N LEU A 80 7.83 -0.86 3.87
CA LEU A 80 7.07 0.36 3.64
C LEU A 80 6.96 1.24 4.88
N VAL A 81 6.96 0.65 6.06
CA VAL A 81 6.81 1.41 7.32
C VAL A 81 8.00 2.37 7.48
N GLY A 82 7.71 3.63 7.71
CA GLY A 82 8.70 4.69 7.79
C GLY A 82 8.98 5.39 6.45
N GLN A 83 8.52 4.85 5.34
CA GLN A 83 8.67 5.51 4.03
C GLN A 83 7.73 6.70 3.90
N ILE A 84 8.13 7.69 3.11
CA ILE A 84 7.34 8.90 2.87
C ILE A 84 6.81 8.87 1.43
N ILE A 85 5.50 9.01 1.30
CA ILE A 85 4.86 9.25 0.00
C ILE A 85 5.00 10.74 -0.28
N PRO A 86 5.66 11.16 -1.37
CA PRO A 86 5.82 12.59 -1.67
C PRO A 86 4.48 13.32 -1.80
N ALA A 87 4.48 14.62 -1.60
CA ALA A 87 3.28 15.45 -1.82
C ALA A 87 2.75 15.21 -3.23
N GLY A 88 1.44 14.94 -3.35
CA GLY A 88 0.81 14.59 -4.61
C GLY A 88 1.11 13.19 -5.13
N GLY A 89 2.00 12.46 -4.47
CA GLY A 89 2.33 11.08 -4.81
C GLY A 89 1.26 10.10 -4.35
N THR A 90 1.40 8.85 -4.74
CA THR A 90 0.40 7.81 -4.46
C THR A 90 1.03 6.56 -3.88
N LEU A 91 0.25 5.86 -3.08
CA LEU A 91 0.54 4.49 -2.65
C LEU A 91 -0.29 3.54 -3.51
N ARG A 92 0.38 2.63 -4.19
CA ARG A 92 -0.27 1.69 -5.11
C ARG A 92 0.09 0.26 -4.75
N MET A 93 -0.86 -0.64 -4.93
CA MET A 93 -0.66 -2.07 -4.73
C MET A 93 -1.19 -2.86 -5.90
N GLU A 94 -0.63 -4.06 -6.10
CA GLU A 94 -1.17 -5.07 -6.99
C GLU A 94 -1.18 -6.42 -6.29
N SER A 95 -2.13 -7.27 -6.63
CA SER A 95 -2.24 -8.64 -6.14
C SER A 95 -2.41 -9.62 -7.29
N ASN A 96 -1.95 -10.84 -7.12
CA ASN A 96 -2.12 -11.90 -8.12
C ASN A 96 -3.56 -12.42 -8.21
N ALA A 97 -4.45 -11.94 -7.36
CA ALA A 97 -5.87 -12.31 -7.42
C ALA A 97 -6.73 -11.16 -6.89
N ALA A 98 -7.76 -10.79 -7.64
CA ALA A 98 -8.72 -9.77 -7.25
C ALA A 98 -9.45 -10.17 -5.96
N LEU A 99 -9.76 -9.19 -5.12
CA LEU A 99 -10.57 -9.34 -3.90
C LEU A 99 -10.02 -10.41 -2.94
N SER A 100 -8.69 -10.54 -2.87
CA SER A 100 -8.06 -11.59 -2.07
C SER A 100 -7.31 -11.05 -0.86
N ILE A 101 -6.59 -9.93 -1.00
CA ILE A 101 -5.80 -9.33 0.07
C ILE A 101 -6.39 -7.98 0.41
N ALA A 102 -6.73 -7.78 1.69
CA ALA A 102 -7.23 -6.51 2.20
C ALA A 102 -6.08 -5.72 2.80
N TYR A 103 -5.89 -4.48 2.33
CA TYR A 103 -4.84 -3.60 2.80
C TYR A 103 -5.38 -2.60 3.81
N LYS A 104 -4.70 -2.46 4.94
CA LYS A 104 -4.97 -1.42 5.91
C LYS A 104 -3.69 -0.68 6.20
N VAL A 105 -3.69 0.63 5.97
CA VAL A 105 -2.51 1.47 6.11
C VAL A 105 -2.88 2.72 6.90
N SER A 106 -2.07 3.07 7.87
CA SER A 106 -2.20 4.31 8.60
C SER A 106 -0.88 5.08 8.58
N GLY A 107 -0.95 6.38 8.78
CA GLY A 107 0.23 7.21 8.76
C GLY A 107 -0.04 8.64 9.20
N ASN A 108 0.94 9.50 8.93
CA ASN A 108 0.89 10.92 9.26
C ASN A 108 1.02 11.74 7.99
N GLU A 109 0.06 12.61 7.74
CA GLU A 109 0.16 13.64 6.71
C GLU A 109 0.99 14.80 7.27
N LEU A 110 2.15 15.01 6.68
CA LEU A 110 3.17 15.93 7.19
C LEU A 110 2.93 17.38 6.82
#